data_c8cb7a7fa198d997e795075d53e238de
#
_entry.id   c8cb7a7fa198d997e795075d53e238de
#
_cell.length_a   1.000
_cell.length_b   1.000
_cell.length_c   1.000
_cell.angle_alpha   90.00
_cell.angle_beta   90.00
_cell.angle_gamma   90.00
#
_symmetry.space_group_name_H-M   'P 1'
#
loop_
_entity.id
_entity.type
_entity.pdbx_description
1 polymer ?
#
loop_
_entity_poly.entity_id
_entity_poly.type
_entity_poly.pdbx_seq_one_letter_code
_entity_poly.pdbx_strand_id
1 'polypeptide(L)'
;INDEAVGKILRVESAFKIPLKERKNFRFNNKLGGGALYDVGYYPISTMFTLFESKKIKILKSNIIKENKLDIMGNICAKNENGIIFDLAWGFKSSYENNIRIFGENGIINVDFIFSKKVFQGGNIDIFNDKKKTIKVSKSNQINLAFNSMLFSKKEFFDRSFNLSLKILKIVEK
;
A
#
# COMPACT_ATOMS: atom_id res chain seq x y z
N ILE A 1 9.13 10.55 4.80
CA ILE A 1 8.69 11.64 3.89
C ILE A 1 8.80 12.91 4.69
N ASN A 2 9.72 13.80 4.29
CA ASN A 2 9.88 15.10 4.94
C ASN A 2 8.84 16.07 4.37
N ASP A 3 8.24 16.89 5.23
CA ASP A 3 7.24 17.90 4.86
C ASP A 3 7.79 18.99 3.90
N GLU A 4 9.12 19.01 3.69
CA GLU A 4 9.81 19.99 2.84
C GLU A 4 9.37 19.97 1.37
N ALA A 5 8.94 18.81 0.86
CA ALA A 5 8.62 18.69 -0.58
C ALA A 5 7.22 19.22 -0.93
N VAL A 6 6.24 19.08 -0.03
CA VAL A 6 4.82 19.38 -0.28
C VAL A 6 4.13 20.08 0.90
N GLY A 7 4.89 20.50 1.91
CA GLY A 7 4.35 21.03 3.14
C GLY A 7 3.75 19.93 4.03
N LYS A 8 3.02 20.32 5.07
CA LYS A 8 2.38 19.39 5.99
C LYS A 8 1.44 18.45 5.24
N ILE A 9 1.61 17.13 5.48
CA ILE A 9 0.80 16.10 4.83
C ILE A 9 -0.60 16.08 5.45
N LEU A 10 -1.62 16.14 4.60
CA LEU A 10 -3.03 16.19 4.97
C LEU A 10 -3.75 14.89 4.64
N ARG A 11 -3.49 14.32 3.46
CA ARG A 11 -4.21 13.16 2.93
C ARG A 11 -3.30 12.25 2.11
N VAL A 12 -3.60 10.96 2.14
CA VAL A 12 -2.95 9.93 1.34
C VAL A 12 -4.00 9.08 0.66
N GLU A 13 -3.90 8.95 -0.65
CA GLU A 13 -4.65 7.98 -1.44
C GLU A 13 -3.70 6.87 -1.88
N SER A 14 -4.13 5.62 -1.76
CA SER A 14 -3.33 4.50 -2.25
C SER A 14 -4.22 3.36 -2.72
N ALA A 15 -3.88 2.77 -3.85
CA ALA A 15 -4.64 1.68 -4.40
C ALA A 15 -3.75 0.58 -4.97
N PHE A 16 -4.17 -0.67 -4.72
CA PHE A 16 -3.63 -1.82 -5.42
C PHE A 16 -4.76 -2.71 -5.93
N LYS A 17 -4.96 -2.69 -7.23
CA LYS A 17 -5.99 -3.45 -7.92
C LYS A 17 -5.39 -4.21 -9.09
N ILE A 18 -5.84 -5.43 -9.30
CA ILE A 18 -5.35 -6.30 -10.37
C ILE A 18 -6.51 -6.86 -11.22
N PRO A 19 -6.35 -6.95 -12.55
CA PRO A 19 -7.37 -7.47 -13.44
C PRO A 19 -7.44 -8.99 -13.44
N LEU A 20 -7.49 -9.59 -12.24
CA LEU A 20 -7.50 -11.04 -12.09
C LEU A 20 -8.84 -11.62 -12.52
N LYS A 21 -8.84 -12.43 -13.59
CA LYS A 21 -10.07 -13.00 -14.18
C LYS A 21 -10.24 -14.50 -13.95
N GLU A 22 -9.19 -15.22 -13.61
CA GLU A 22 -9.21 -16.68 -13.50
C GLU A 22 -9.81 -17.17 -12.19
N ARG A 23 -10.94 -17.85 -12.26
CA ARG A 23 -11.64 -18.42 -11.10
C ARG A 23 -10.97 -19.67 -10.50
N LYS A 24 -10.06 -20.35 -11.20
CA LYS A 24 -9.33 -21.54 -10.72
C LYS A 24 -8.11 -21.21 -9.85
N ASN A 25 -7.83 -19.95 -9.61
CA ASN A 25 -6.70 -19.53 -8.79
C ASN A 25 -7.06 -19.64 -7.29
N PHE A 26 -6.09 -19.99 -6.43
CA PHE A 26 -6.26 -20.10 -4.97
C PHE A 26 -6.83 -18.79 -4.36
N ARG A 27 -6.55 -17.66 -4.98
CA ARG A 27 -7.08 -16.34 -4.60
C ARG A 27 -8.60 -16.26 -4.58
N PHE A 28 -9.27 -17.13 -5.36
CA PHE A 28 -10.73 -17.27 -5.38
C PHE A 28 -11.24 -18.44 -4.53
N ASN A 29 -10.40 -19.01 -3.67
CA ASN A 29 -10.77 -20.11 -2.79
C ASN A 29 -10.68 -19.67 -1.31
N ASN A 30 -11.83 -19.48 -0.67
CA ASN A 30 -11.92 -19.05 0.72
C ASN A 30 -11.25 -20.06 1.69
N LYS A 31 -11.32 -21.36 1.39
CA LYS A 31 -10.69 -22.41 2.23
C LYS A 31 -9.16 -22.37 2.19
N LEU A 32 -8.58 -21.74 1.18
CA LEU A 32 -7.14 -21.57 1.02
C LEU A 32 -6.67 -20.16 1.41
N GLY A 33 -7.50 -19.40 2.14
CA GLY A 33 -7.16 -18.03 2.54
C GLY A 33 -7.24 -17.03 1.38
N GLY A 34 -8.05 -17.30 0.35
CA GLY A 34 -8.28 -16.37 -0.75
C GLY A 34 -9.01 -15.10 -0.30
N GLY A 35 -9.05 -14.13 -1.19
CA GLY A 35 -9.68 -12.81 -0.99
C GLY A 35 -8.73 -11.68 -1.34
N ALA A 36 -9.31 -10.56 -1.76
CA ALA A 36 -8.54 -9.41 -2.22
C ALA A 36 -7.88 -8.65 -1.06
N LEU A 37 -8.49 -8.66 0.11
CA LEU A 37 -8.00 -7.94 1.29
C LEU A 37 -6.63 -8.48 1.73
N TYR A 38 -6.50 -9.81 1.89
CA TYR A 38 -5.25 -10.44 2.31
C TYR A 38 -4.17 -10.45 1.23
N ASP A 39 -4.54 -10.52 -0.05
CA ASP A 39 -3.59 -10.58 -1.16
C ASP A 39 -3.11 -9.19 -1.59
N VAL A 40 -4.01 -8.30 -1.97
CA VAL A 40 -3.66 -6.97 -2.50
C VAL A 40 -3.99 -5.82 -1.53
N GLY A 41 -4.96 -5.97 -0.63
CA GLY A 41 -5.33 -4.94 0.35
C GLY A 41 -4.26 -4.71 1.42
N TYR A 42 -3.48 -5.75 1.74
CA TYR A 42 -2.35 -5.65 2.65
C TYR A 42 -1.38 -4.50 2.26
N TYR A 43 -1.14 -4.31 0.96
CA TYR A 43 -0.16 -3.33 0.46
C TYR A 43 -0.56 -1.87 0.74
N PRO A 44 -1.72 -1.36 0.28
CA PRO A 44 -2.11 0.00 0.62
C PRO A 44 -2.29 0.21 2.12
N ILE A 45 -2.79 -0.79 2.88
CA ILE A 45 -2.92 -0.70 4.34
C ILE A 45 -1.55 -0.56 5.01
N SER A 46 -0.53 -1.27 4.52
CA SER A 46 0.83 -1.19 5.07
C SER A 46 1.43 0.21 4.98
N THR A 47 1.03 1.04 4.02
CA THR A 47 1.57 2.40 3.83
C THR A 47 1.39 3.28 5.05
N MET A 48 0.27 3.13 5.78
CA MET A 48 0.02 3.88 7.02
C MET A 48 1.14 3.70 8.05
N PHE A 49 1.75 2.53 8.07
CA PHE A 49 2.76 2.15 9.05
C PHE A 49 4.19 2.27 8.52
N THR A 50 4.40 1.94 7.23
CA THR A 50 5.74 1.91 6.63
C THR A 50 6.24 3.28 6.20
N LEU A 51 5.35 4.11 5.65
CA LEU A 51 5.72 5.43 5.16
C LEU A 51 5.42 6.55 6.17
N PHE A 52 4.40 6.37 7.01
CA PHE A 52 3.94 7.40 7.94
C PHE A 52 4.16 7.03 9.41
N GLU A 53 4.75 5.85 9.68
CA GLU A 53 5.09 5.37 11.04
C GLU A 53 3.94 5.51 12.04
N SER A 54 2.69 5.41 11.56
CA SER A 54 1.50 5.64 12.37
C SER A 54 1.46 4.66 13.56
N LYS A 55 1.24 5.20 14.74
CA LYS A 55 1.15 4.42 16.00
C LYS A 55 -0.29 4.06 16.33
N LYS A 56 -1.22 4.98 16.05
CA LYS A 56 -2.65 4.82 16.28
C LYS A 56 -3.43 5.09 14.99
N ILE A 57 -4.31 4.16 14.63
CA ILE A 57 -5.18 4.27 13.46
C ILE A 57 -6.62 4.17 13.91
N LYS A 58 -7.44 5.15 13.52
CA LYS A 58 -8.89 5.13 13.64
C LYS A 58 -9.49 4.89 12.26
N ILE A 59 -10.20 3.78 12.08
CA ILE A 59 -10.99 3.53 10.88
C ILE A 59 -12.25 4.39 10.98
N LEU A 60 -12.48 5.21 9.97
CA LEU A 60 -13.64 6.09 9.86
C LEU A 60 -14.76 5.40 9.09
N LYS A 61 -14.42 4.69 8.02
CA LYS A 61 -15.34 3.93 7.18
C LYS A 61 -14.63 2.81 6.46
N SER A 62 -15.30 1.68 6.29
CA SER A 62 -14.82 0.57 5.46
C SER A 62 -15.98 0.02 4.62
N ASN A 63 -15.68 -0.43 3.40
CA ASN A 63 -16.62 -1.16 2.55
C ASN A 63 -15.89 -2.35 1.94
N ILE A 64 -16.59 -3.50 1.89
CA ILE A 64 -16.08 -4.72 1.29
C ILE A 64 -17.16 -5.27 0.37
N ILE A 65 -16.81 -5.48 -0.89
CA ILE A 65 -17.66 -6.14 -1.89
C ILE A 65 -17.26 -7.61 -1.93
N LYS A 66 -18.26 -8.50 -1.76
CA LYS A 66 -18.05 -9.94 -1.76
C LYS A 66 -18.78 -10.60 -2.94
N GLU A 67 -18.14 -11.61 -3.52
CA GLU A 67 -18.75 -12.57 -4.42
C GLU A 67 -18.56 -13.98 -3.86
N ASN A 68 -19.64 -14.75 -3.73
CA ASN A 68 -19.59 -16.12 -3.19
C ASN A 68 -18.87 -16.21 -1.83
N LYS A 69 -19.15 -15.28 -0.91
CA LYS A 69 -18.53 -15.16 0.42
C LYS A 69 -17.05 -14.78 0.42
N LEU A 70 -16.46 -14.51 -0.74
CA LEU A 70 -15.08 -14.08 -0.87
C LEU A 70 -15.03 -12.57 -1.15
N ASP A 71 -14.21 -11.85 -0.42
CA ASP A 71 -13.99 -10.45 -0.71
C ASP A 71 -13.21 -10.30 -2.03
N ILE A 72 -13.74 -9.46 -2.92
CA ILE A 72 -13.15 -9.21 -4.23
C ILE A 72 -12.69 -7.78 -4.42
N MET A 73 -13.19 -6.87 -3.61
CA MET A 73 -12.85 -5.45 -3.65
C MET A 73 -13.19 -4.81 -2.31
N GLY A 74 -12.45 -3.80 -1.94
CA GLY A 74 -12.76 -3.01 -0.76
C GLY A 74 -12.02 -1.70 -0.70
N ASN A 75 -12.42 -0.88 0.26
CA ASN A 75 -11.74 0.35 0.60
C ASN A 75 -11.89 0.68 2.07
N ILE A 76 -10.92 1.41 2.60
CA ILE A 76 -10.90 1.94 3.96
C ILE A 76 -10.60 3.43 3.89
N CYS A 77 -11.40 4.24 4.62
CA CYS A 77 -11.02 5.58 5.02
C CYS A 77 -10.60 5.54 6.49
N ALA A 78 -9.39 6.02 6.78
CA ALA A 78 -8.82 5.98 8.12
C ALA A 78 -8.12 7.30 8.46
N LYS A 79 -7.83 7.51 9.75
CA LYS A 79 -7.10 8.67 10.26
C LYS A 79 -6.04 8.22 11.25
N ASN A 80 -4.82 8.77 11.19
CA ASN A 80 -3.81 8.54 12.20
C ASN A 80 -3.82 9.60 13.31
N GLU A 81 -2.96 9.44 14.31
CA GLU A 81 -2.79 10.36 15.44
C GLU A 81 -2.37 11.77 15.04
N ASN A 82 -1.69 11.92 13.91
CA ASN A 82 -1.23 13.21 13.36
C ASN A 82 -2.30 13.92 12.52
N GLY A 83 -3.48 13.31 12.39
CA GLY A 83 -4.59 13.90 11.63
C GLY A 83 -4.58 13.58 10.14
N ILE A 84 -3.60 12.83 9.63
CA ILE A 84 -3.53 12.44 8.21
C ILE A 84 -4.70 11.51 7.89
N ILE A 85 -5.43 11.83 6.82
CA ILE A 85 -6.51 10.99 6.28
C ILE A 85 -5.92 10.03 5.25
N PHE A 86 -6.30 8.75 5.34
CA PHE A 86 -5.93 7.70 4.40
C PHE A 86 -7.16 7.17 3.70
N ASP A 87 -7.16 7.20 2.37
CA ASP A 87 -8.16 6.59 1.51
C ASP A 87 -7.48 5.45 0.74
N LEU A 88 -7.72 4.22 1.19
CA LEU A 88 -7.03 3.03 0.73
C LEU A 88 -7.99 2.11 0.00
N ALA A 89 -7.62 1.63 -1.18
CA ALA A 89 -8.47 0.77 -1.99
C ALA A 89 -7.71 -0.45 -2.52
N TRP A 90 -8.41 -1.55 -2.69
CA TRP A 90 -7.87 -2.79 -3.25
C TRP A 90 -8.93 -3.55 -4.03
N GLY A 91 -8.49 -4.46 -4.89
CA GLY A 91 -9.47 -5.31 -5.59
C GLY A 91 -8.90 -6.24 -6.63
N PHE A 92 -9.71 -7.27 -6.90
CA PHE A 92 -9.62 -8.14 -8.07
C PHE A 92 -10.63 -7.69 -9.12
N LYS A 93 -10.54 -8.22 -10.34
CA LYS A 93 -11.50 -7.97 -11.44
C LYS A 93 -11.72 -6.49 -11.77
N SER A 94 -10.73 -5.68 -11.52
CA SER A 94 -10.72 -4.25 -11.76
C SER A 94 -9.66 -3.89 -12.79
N SER A 95 -9.69 -2.69 -13.35
CA SER A 95 -8.53 -2.15 -14.08
C SER A 95 -7.31 -2.13 -13.15
N TYR A 96 -6.12 -2.33 -13.73
CA TYR A 96 -4.88 -2.32 -12.96
C TYR A 96 -4.65 -0.95 -12.34
N GLU A 97 -4.38 -0.95 -11.03
CA GLU A 97 -4.03 0.24 -10.28
C GLU A 97 -2.96 -0.14 -9.23
N ASN A 98 -1.89 0.62 -9.16
CA ASN A 98 -0.77 0.35 -8.27
C ASN A 98 -0.06 1.67 -8.02
N ASN A 99 -0.59 2.47 -7.09
CA ASN A 99 -0.12 3.83 -6.87
C ASN A 99 -0.27 4.29 -5.42
N ILE A 100 0.42 5.38 -5.13
CA ILE A 100 0.17 6.23 -3.98
C ILE A 100 0.22 7.69 -4.39
N ARG A 101 -0.69 8.49 -3.85
CA ARG A 101 -0.73 9.94 -3.94
C ARG A 101 -0.71 10.55 -2.55
N ILE A 102 0.17 11.49 -2.31
CA ILE A 102 0.33 12.15 -1.02
C ILE A 102 0.05 13.62 -1.22
N PHE A 103 -0.96 14.13 -0.53
CA PHE A 103 -1.42 15.50 -0.63
C PHE A 103 -0.92 16.28 0.60
N GLY A 104 -0.13 17.30 0.35
CA GLY A 104 0.33 18.26 1.34
C GLY A 104 -0.30 19.64 1.13
N GLU A 105 0.01 20.57 2.03
CA GLU A 105 -0.49 21.95 1.97
C GLU A 105 0.01 22.69 0.70
N ASN A 106 1.20 22.35 0.21
CA ASN A 106 1.89 23.07 -0.86
C ASN A 106 2.11 22.22 -2.13
N GLY A 107 1.53 21.02 -2.20
CA GLY A 107 1.72 20.18 -3.39
C GLY A 107 1.28 18.74 -3.23
N ILE A 108 1.59 17.95 -4.26
CA ILE A 108 1.22 16.53 -4.36
C ILE A 108 2.45 15.70 -4.76
N ILE A 109 2.61 14.54 -4.16
CA ILE A 109 3.56 13.52 -4.60
C ILE A 109 2.78 12.36 -5.22
N ASN A 110 3.12 11.96 -6.45
CA ASN A 110 2.56 10.80 -7.12
C ASN A 110 3.66 9.74 -7.35
N VAL A 111 3.35 8.49 -7.02
CA VAL A 111 4.22 7.34 -7.29
C VAL A 111 3.40 6.20 -7.86
N ASP A 112 3.72 5.79 -9.08
CA ASP A 112 3.13 4.62 -9.70
C ASP A 112 4.01 3.38 -9.50
N PHE A 113 3.40 2.18 -9.59
CA PHE A 113 4.06 0.89 -9.41
C PHE A 113 4.82 0.76 -8.09
N ILE A 114 4.26 1.31 -7.00
CA ILE A 114 4.92 1.31 -5.68
C ILE A 114 4.96 -0.07 -5.04
N PHE A 115 3.94 -0.91 -5.24
CA PHE A 115 3.80 -2.21 -4.56
C PHE A 115 4.40 -3.37 -5.36
N SER A 116 4.22 -3.36 -6.67
CA SER A 116 4.69 -4.43 -7.54
C SER A 116 5.17 -3.85 -8.86
N LYS A 117 6.36 -4.24 -9.28
CA LYS A 117 7.01 -3.86 -10.53
C LYS A 117 7.51 -5.10 -11.25
N LYS A 118 7.65 -5.00 -12.56
CA LYS A 118 8.39 -5.99 -13.33
C LYS A 118 9.86 -6.00 -12.89
N VAL A 119 10.51 -7.14 -12.99
CA VAL A 119 11.95 -7.27 -12.73
C VAL A 119 12.72 -6.24 -13.59
N PHE A 120 13.65 -5.52 -12.98
CA PHE A 120 14.41 -4.43 -13.60
C PHE A 120 13.59 -3.25 -14.15
N GLN A 121 12.36 -3.07 -13.67
CA GLN A 121 11.59 -1.86 -13.93
C GLN A 121 12.05 -0.75 -12.97
N GLY A 122 12.37 0.43 -13.49
CA GLY A 122 12.53 1.65 -12.73
C GLY A 122 11.16 2.27 -12.36
N GLY A 123 11.20 3.42 -11.73
CA GLY A 123 9.99 4.18 -11.39
C GLY A 123 10.27 5.67 -11.36
N ASN A 124 9.21 6.44 -11.20
CA ASN A 124 9.30 7.88 -11.00
C ASN A 124 8.57 8.25 -9.71
N ILE A 125 9.11 9.25 -9.04
CA ILE A 125 8.41 9.99 -7.98
C ILE A 125 8.17 11.38 -8.55
N ASP A 126 6.94 11.69 -8.89
CA ASP A 126 6.54 12.98 -9.41
C ASP A 126 6.05 13.88 -8.28
N ILE A 127 6.67 15.03 -8.13
CA ILE A 127 6.33 16.05 -7.13
C ILE A 127 5.77 17.25 -7.88
N PHE A 128 4.58 17.65 -7.51
CA PHE A 128 3.87 18.80 -8.05
C PHE A 128 3.66 19.81 -6.92
N ASN A 129 4.39 20.90 -6.98
CA ASN A 129 4.21 22.11 -6.19
C ASN A 129 4.17 23.29 -7.19
N ASP A 130 4.82 24.39 -6.92
CA ASP A 130 4.95 25.50 -7.89
C ASP A 130 5.60 25.08 -9.21
N LYS A 131 6.39 24.00 -9.18
CA LYS A 131 7.06 23.38 -10.34
C LYS A 131 6.90 21.87 -10.30
N LYS A 132 6.84 21.23 -11.48
CA LYS A 132 6.92 19.78 -11.57
C LYS A 132 8.38 19.33 -11.42
N LYS A 133 8.66 18.43 -10.48
CA LYS A 133 9.93 17.75 -10.30
C LYS A 133 9.73 16.23 -10.39
N THR A 134 10.52 15.55 -11.19
CA THR A 134 10.52 14.09 -11.29
C THR A 134 11.84 13.54 -10.75
N ILE A 135 11.77 12.65 -9.76
CA ILE A 135 12.90 11.89 -9.25
C ILE A 135 12.84 10.49 -9.88
N LYS A 136 13.86 10.13 -10.65
CA LYS A 136 13.97 8.80 -11.25
C LYS A 136 14.51 7.81 -10.24
N VAL A 137 13.79 6.69 -10.06
CA VAL A 137 14.22 5.56 -9.24
C VAL A 137 14.87 4.52 -10.14
N SER A 138 16.07 4.10 -9.79
CA SER A 138 16.86 3.14 -10.57
C SER A 138 16.15 1.79 -10.70
N LYS A 139 16.44 1.10 -11.80
CA LYS A 139 15.98 -0.26 -12.05
C LYS A 139 16.55 -1.19 -10.99
N SER A 140 15.73 -2.05 -10.42
CA SER A 140 16.16 -3.03 -9.42
C SER A 140 15.32 -4.30 -9.48
N ASN A 141 15.91 -5.41 -9.03
CA ASN A 141 15.16 -6.63 -8.77
C ASN A 141 14.68 -6.63 -7.32
N GLN A 142 13.40 -6.36 -7.10
CA GLN A 142 12.79 -6.29 -5.77
C GLN A 142 12.95 -7.60 -4.99
N ILE A 143 12.88 -8.75 -5.67
CA ILE A 143 13.01 -10.06 -5.03
C ILE A 143 14.42 -10.24 -4.49
N ASN A 144 15.44 -9.94 -5.29
CA ASN A 144 16.83 -10.02 -4.84
C ASN A 144 17.11 -9.06 -3.68
N LEU A 145 16.57 -7.83 -3.72
CA LEU A 145 16.71 -6.87 -2.64
C LEU A 145 16.05 -7.38 -1.35
N ALA A 146 14.86 -7.96 -1.43
CA ALA A 146 14.17 -8.55 -0.28
C ALA A 146 14.97 -9.74 0.27
N PHE A 147 15.45 -10.65 -0.58
CA PHE A 147 16.29 -11.78 -0.17
C PHE A 147 17.57 -11.34 0.52
N ASN A 148 18.29 -10.38 -0.05
CA ASN A 148 19.50 -9.83 0.55
C ASN A 148 19.19 -9.17 1.91
N SER A 149 18.10 -8.43 2.01
CA SER A 149 17.66 -7.86 3.28
C SER A 149 17.37 -8.94 4.31
N MET A 150 16.74 -10.05 3.94
CA MET A 150 16.49 -11.16 4.85
C MET A 150 17.79 -11.86 5.30
N LEU A 151 18.71 -12.13 4.38
CA LEU A 151 19.94 -12.86 4.67
C LEU A 151 20.93 -12.07 5.54
N PHE A 152 20.99 -10.75 5.35
CA PHE A 152 21.99 -9.90 5.99
C PHE A 152 21.43 -8.95 7.06
N SER A 153 20.12 -9.06 7.37
CA SER A 153 19.49 -8.20 8.38
C SER A 153 19.68 -8.75 9.80
N LYS A 154 19.80 -7.84 10.76
CA LYS A 154 19.83 -8.17 12.18
C LYS A 154 18.45 -8.61 12.71
N LYS A 155 18.42 -9.27 13.86
CA LYS A 155 17.18 -9.70 14.55
C LYS A 155 16.15 -8.58 14.66
N GLU A 156 16.56 -7.37 14.94
CA GLU A 156 15.69 -6.19 15.06
C GLU A 156 14.86 -5.91 13.80
N PHE A 157 15.40 -6.20 12.61
CA PHE A 157 14.66 -6.09 11.36
C PHE A 157 13.48 -7.07 11.31
N PHE A 158 13.71 -8.32 11.74
CA PHE A 158 12.66 -9.34 11.75
C PHE A 158 11.59 -9.02 12.79
N ASP A 159 12.00 -8.59 13.99
CA ASP A 159 11.07 -8.18 15.04
C ASP A 159 10.21 -6.99 14.60
N ARG A 160 10.82 -6.00 13.95
CA ARG A 160 10.11 -4.85 13.38
C ARG A 160 9.11 -5.29 12.29
N SER A 161 9.53 -6.16 11.37
CA SER A 161 8.69 -6.67 10.27
C SER A 161 7.53 -7.50 10.80
N PHE A 162 7.77 -8.34 11.80
CA PHE A 162 6.73 -9.14 12.47
C PHE A 162 5.70 -8.26 13.17
N ASN A 163 6.16 -7.30 13.98
CA ASN A 163 5.28 -6.35 14.66
C ASN A 163 4.46 -5.50 13.69
N LEU A 164 5.04 -5.12 12.56
CA LEU A 164 4.34 -4.42 11.49
C LEU A 164 3.22 -5.29 10.92
N SER A 165 3.52 -6.55 10.60
CA SER A 165 2.53 -7.50 10.08
C SER A 165 1.37 -7.71 11.06
N LEU A 166 1.64 -7.82 12.36
CA LEU A 166 0.60 -7.90 13.39
C LEU A 166 -0.29 -6.65 13.45
N LYS A 167 0.30 -5.45 13.28
CA LYS A 167 -0.49 -4.21 13.23
C LYS A 167 -1.43 -4.18 12.02
N ILE A 168 -0.94 -4.62 10.85
CA ILE A 168 -1.74 -4.68 9.63
C ILE A 168 -2.87 -5.69 9.78
N LEU A 169 -2.60 -6.89 10.28
CA LEU A 169 -3.61 -7.92 10.53
C LEU A 169 -4.72 -7.42 11.45
N LYS A 170 -4.40 -6.72 12.53
CA LYS A 170 -5.41 -6.11 13.42
C LYS A 170 -6.33 -5.10 12.73
N ILE A 171 -5.92 -4.49 11.63
CA ILE A 171 -6.77 -3.61 10.82
C ILE A 171 -7.65 -4.44 9.88
N VAL A 172 -7.08 -5.48 9.28
CA VAL A 172 -7.73 -6.36 8.31
C VAL A 172 -8.84 -7.21 8.94
N GLU A 173 -8.71 -7.57 10.22
CA GLU A 173 -9.67 -8.39 10.97
C GLU A 173 -10.84 -7.60 11.58
N LYS A 174 -10.83 -6.26 11.49
CA LYS A 174 -11.91 -5.37 11.95
C LYS A 174 -12.94 -5.09 10.85
#